data_ae66f321b00e206a13ef4bf753ee11d4
#
_entry.id   ae66f321b00e206a13ef4bf753ee11d4
#
_cell.length_a   1.000
_cell.length_b   1.000
_cell.length_c   1.000
_cell.angle_alpha   90.00
_cell.angle_beta   90.00
_cell.angle_gamma   90.00
#
_symmetry.space_group_name_H-M   'P 1'
#
loop_
_entity.id
_entity.type
_entity.pdbx_description
1 polymer ?
#
loop_
_entity_poly.entity_id
_entity_poly.type
_entity_poly.pdbx_seq_one_letter_code
_entity_poly.pdbx_strand_id
1 'polypeptide(L)'
;GFALGHRSGVVCNSDGHKGRPGASYPGASTFGAFGGLTCFLTDDLSRDGIFECLRRRHHYGTTGCRMHMDIAVKFNKDSTVFERDPKVFPESKTFSSSQVMMGDIVQTSEREALLKMHVLAHSPIERIEVRNGTDLLETFRPYNPNDLGHRIRVIWSGAEYRGRGRQSTWTGLAVFKECRIEKLAKINAWNHERRLDMSSKDTVEWDAITTGNFGGFDVWLEEGDDAELKLTCNRGEIQAPLNSIGFEDTVLNAGGLERRLRVFRLPPENSHREVKHQLLIPLNPNKDNPLWICVTTEDGFQAWSSPVFVFN
;
A
#
# COMPACT_ATOMS: atom_id res chain seq x y z
N GLY A 1 17.11 0.25 0.16
CA GLY A 1 17.56 1.56 -0.33
C GLY A 1 17.75 2.55 0.82
N PHE A 2 16.69 2.82 1.59
CA PHE A 2 16.71 3.87 2.65
C PHE A 2 17.79 3.63 3.71
N ALA A 3 17.94 2.41 4.23
CA ALA A 3 18.97 2.08 5.21
C ALA A 3 20.41 2.26 4.68
N LEU A 4 20.59 2.35 3.36
CA LEU A 4 21.85 2.64 2.69
C LEU A 4 22.00 4.13 2.32
N GLY A 5 21.03 4.96 2.69
CA GLY A 5 21.02 6.39 2.42
C GLY A 5 20.72 6.77 0.97
N HIS A 6 20.15 5.86 0.17
CA HIS A 6 19.73 6.18 -1.19
C HIS A 6 18.45 7.04 -1.19
N ARG A 7 18.48 8.13 -1.94
CA ARG A 7 17.37 9.07 -2.10
C ARG A 7 16.73 8.91 -3.49
N SER A 8 15.98 7.80 -3.66
CA SER A 8 15.37 7.42 -4.94
C SER A 8 13.87 7.64 -4.92
N GLY A 9 13.30 8.05 -6.06
CA GLY A 9 11.86 8.08 -6.30
C GLY A 9 11.28 6.69 -6.58
N VAL A 10 9.95 6.60 -6.58
CA VAL A 10 9.21 5.36 -6.83
C VAL A 10 8.66 5.35 -8.25
N VAL A 11 9.04 4.37 -9.04
CA VAL A 11 8.46 4.09 -10.36
C VAL A 11 7.82 2.71 -10.35
N CYS A 12 6.69 2.57 -11.03
CA CYS A 12 6.00 1.32 -11.25
C CYS A 12 5.81 1.11 -12.75
N ASN A 13 6.27 -0.02 -13.25
CA ASN A 13 6.23 -0.34 -14.67
C ASN A 13 5.53 -1.68 -14.90
N SER A 14 5.11 -1.93 -16.13
CA SER A 14 4.32 -3.11 -16.47
C SER A 14 5.14 -4.41 -16.53
N ASP A 15 6.47 -4.33 -16.63
CA ASP A 15 7.36 -5.47 -16.89
C ASP A 15 6.92 -6.31 -18.10
N GLY A 16 6.33 -5.63 -19.09
CA GLY A 16 5.76 -6.27 -20.28
C GLY A 16 6.82 -6.85 -21.20
N HIS A 17 6.69 -8.14 -21.56
CA HIS A 17 7.65 -8.87 -22.41
C HIS A 17 7.13 -9.09 -23.84
N LYS A 18 6.01 -8.48 -24.24
CA LYS A 18 5.36 -8.69 -25.53
C LYS A 18 5.52 -7.52 -26.51
N GLY A 19 6.36 -6.53 -26.20
CA GLY A 19 6.55 -5.33 -27.04
C GLY A 19 5.28 -4.50 -27.25
N ARG A 20 4.34 -4.55 -26.33
CA ARG A 20 3.05 -3.82 -26.36
C ARG A 20 2.94 -2.88 -25.17
N PRO A 21 3.49 -1.66 -25.22
CA PRO A 21 3.36 -0.69 -24.14
C PRO A 21 1.89 -0.44 -23.78
N GLY A 22 1.58 -0.41 -22.48
CA GLY A 22 0.22 -0.20 -21.98
C GLY A 22 -0.74 -1.39 -22.05
N ALA A 23 -0.36 -2.50 -22.67
CA ALA A 23 -1.19 -3.70 -22.80
C ALA A 23 -0.90 -4.75 -21.71
N SER A 24 -0.76 -4.30 -20.47
CA SER A 24 -0.46 -5.18 -19.33
C SER A 24 -1.67 -5.28 -18.42
N TYR A 25 -2.53 -6.27 -18.67
CA TYR A 25 -3.73 -6.56 -17.90
C TYR A 25 -3.95 -8.08 -17.78
N PRO A 26 -4.78 -8.56 -16.85
CA PRO A 26 -5.08 -9.98 -16.71
C PRO A 26 -5.54 -10.62 -18.03
N GLY A 27 -4.95 -11.76 -18.36
CA GLY A 27 -5.19 -12.46 -19.64
C GLY A 27 -4.32 -12.00 -20.81
N ALA A 28 -3.76 -10.80 -20.79
CA ALA A 28 -2.87 -10.28 -21.82
C ALA A 28 -1.40 -10.14 -21.37
N SER A 29 -1.15 -9.92 -20.08
CA SER A 29 0.19 -9.83 -19.55
C SER A 29 0.81 -11.21 -19.31
N THR A 30 2.14 -11.28 -19.34
CA THR A 30 2.89 -12.52 -19.04
C THR A 30 2.68 -12.95 -17.58
N PHE A 31 2.44 -11.99 -16.69
CA PHE A 31 2.31 -12.23 -15.24
C PHE A 31 0.87 -12.36 -14.75
N GLY A 32 -0.11 -12.27 -15.64
CA GLY A 32 -1.53 -12.44 -15.29
C GLY A 32 -2.10 -11.34 -14.39
N ALA A 33 -1.46 -10.17 -14.33
CA ALA A 33 -1.86 -9.04 -13.48
C ALA A 33 -1.89 -7.73 -14.27
N PHE A 34 -2.44 -6.67 -13.68
CA PHE A 34 -2.31 -5.32 -14.23
C PHE A 34 -0.84 -4.86 -14.16
N GLY A 35 -0.39 -4.18 -15.21
CA GLY A 35 0.92 -3.55 -15.22
C GLY A 35 0.94 -2.28 -14.38
N GLY A 36 2.04 -2.07 -13.65
CA GLY A 36 2.24 -0.84 -12.89
C GLY A 36 2.23 0.40 -13.79
N LEU A 37 1.82 1.52 -13.23
CA LEU A 37 1.81 2.84 -13.86
C LEU A 37 2.63 3.81 -13.02
N THR A 38 3.42 4.66 -13.69
CA THR A 38 4.07 5.81 -13.06
C THR A 38 3.32 7.09 -13.46
N CYS A 39 2.92 7.87 -12.47
CA CYS A 39 2.35 9.19 -12.67
C CYS A 39 3.42 10.26 -12.47
N PHE A 40 3.58 11.17 -13.44
CA PHE A 40 4.48 12.31 -13.37
C PHE A 40 3.71 13.57 -13.01
N LEU A 41 4.21 14.31 -12.04
CA LEU A 41 3.63 15.59 -11.58
C LEU A 41 4.31 16.73 -12.35
N THR A 42 3.79 17.08 -13.51
CA THR A 42 4.32 18.12 -14.39
C THR A 42 3.19 18.91 -15.03
N ASP A 43 3.41 20.20 -15.21
CA ASP A 43 2.55 21.08 -16.01
C ASP A 43 2.96 21.10 -17.49
N ASP A 44 4.13 20.52 -17.80
CA ASP A 44 4.67 20.42 -19.16
C ASP A 44 4.74 18.96 -19.62
N LEU A 45 3.87 18.59 -20.57
CA LEU A 45 3.85 17.24 -21.19
C LEU A 45 4.87 17.11 -22.32
N SER A 46 5.99 17.82 -22.22
CA SER A 46 7.13 17.65 -23.11
C SER A 46 8.05 16.52 -22.62
N ARG A 47 8.96 16.08 -23.49
CA ARG A 47 10.03 15.17 -23.14
C ARG A 47 10.89 15.71 -21.99
N ASP A 48 11.21 16.98 -22.04
CA ASP A 48 12.07 17.63 -21.05
C ASP A 48 11.35 17.76 -19.69
N GLY A 49 10.04 18.09 -19.68
CA GLY A 49 9.21 18.11 -18.49
C GLY A 49 9.14 16.75 -17.78
N ILE A 50 8.94 15.66 -18.54
CA ILE A 50 8.96 14.30 -17.99
C ILE A 50 10.35 13.93 -17.44
N PHE A 51 11.43 14.29 -18.15
CA PHE A 51 12.80 14.05 -17.69
C PHE A 51 13.11 14.82 -16.40
N GLU A 52 12.64 16.05 -16.29
CA GLU A 52 12.82 16.85 -15.07
C GLU A 52 12.07 16.23 -13.89
N CYS A 53 10.81 15.77 -14.09
CA CYS A 53 10.08 15.03 -13.06
C CYS A 53 10.82 13.78 -12.59
N LEU A 54 11.41 13.01 -13.52
CA LEU A 54 12.22 11.83 -13.16
C LEU A 54 13.42 12.23 -12.31
N ARG A 55 14.16 13.27 -12.70
CA ARG A 55 15.35 13.76 -11.98
C ARG A 55 15.02 14.29 -10.60
N ARG A 56 13.89 14.99 -10.46
CA ARG A 56 13.41 15.55 -9.20
C ARG A 56 12.56 14.57 -8.39
N ARG A 57 12.31 13.36 -8.91
CA ARG A 57 11.47 12.34 -8.25
C ARG A 57 10.02 12.79 -8.02
N HIS A 58 9.54 13.79 -8.76
CA HIS A 58 8.17 14.30 -8.72
C HIS A 58 7.21 13.33 -9.41
N HIS A 59 7.13 12.13 -8.90
CA HIS A 59 6.31 11.05 -9.45
C HIS A 59 5.95 10.04 -8.38
N TYR A 60 4.93 9.25 -8.64
CA TYR A 60 4.51 8.13 -7.81
C TYR A 60 4.14 6.94 -8.69
N GLY A 61 4.10 5.76 -8.07
CA GLY A 61 3.77 4.52 -8.76
C GLY A 61 2.49 3.88 -8.25
N THR A 62 1.77 3.18 -9.15
CA THR A 62 0.59 2.37 -8.80
C THR A 62 0.71 0.95 -9.35
N THR A 63 -0.09 0.03 -8.84
CA THR A 63 -0.19 -1.35 -9.36
C THR A 63 -1.08 -1.48 -10.60
N GLY A 64 -1.37 -0.38 -11.31
CA GLY A 64 -2.13 -0.39 -12.56
C GLY A 64 -3.45 0.37 -12.52
N CYS A 65 -3.81 0.95 -11.39
CA CYS A 65 -4.95 1.85 -11.27
C CYS A 65 -4.56 3.32 -11.56
N ARG A 66 -5.56 4.13 -11.89
CA ARG A 66 -5.41 5.58 -11.96
C ARG A 66 -5.88 6.18 -10.65
N MET A 67 -4.99 6.83 -9.96
CA MET A 67 -5.21 7.47 -8.67
C MET A 67 -4.50 8.82 -8.70
N HIS A 68 -5.13 9.87 -8.16
CA HIS A 68 -4.45 11.14 -7.91
C HIS A 68 -3.87 11.13 -6.50
N MET A 69 -2.64 11.57 -6.37
CA MET A 69 -1.95 11.65 -5.08
C MET A 69 -1.12 12.93 -5.04
N ASP A 70 -1.46 13.81 -4.11
CA ASP A 70 -0.71 15.02 -3.79
C ASP A 70 -0.19 14.94 -2.36
N ILE A 71 1.13 15.11 -2.20
CA ILE A 71 1.83 15.05 -0.91
C ILE A 71 2.67 16.30 -0.76
N ALA A 72 2.43 17.03 0.31
CA ALA A 72 3.22 18.17 0.70
C ALA A 72 3.75 18.01 2.14
N VAL A 73 4.97 18.45 2.36
CA VAL A 73 5.56 18.57 3.71
C VAL A 73 5.81 20.03 4.00
N LYS A 74 5.30 20.50 5.13
CA LYS A 74 5.44 21.89 5.60
C LYS A 74 6.33 21.98 6.82
N PHE A 75 7.12 23.02 6.85
CA PHE A 75 7.99 23.44 7.93
C PHE A 75 7.51 24.79 8.50
N ASN A 76 7.86 25.09 9.75
CA ASN A 76 7.53 26.39 10.35
C ASN A 76 8.41 27.53 9.78
N LYS A 77 9.60 27.18 9.29
CA LYS A 77 10.54 28.12 8.67
C LYS A 77 10.96 27.62 7.29
N ASP A 78 11.46 28.53 6.50
CA ASP A 78 12.08 28.18 5.24
C ASP A 78 13.26 27.25 5.44
N SER A 79 13.31 26.21 4.63
CA SER A 79 14.33 25.17 4.61
C SER A 79 15.04 25.16 3.26
N THR A 80 16.24 24.62 3.19
CA THR A 80 16.99 24.53 1.94
C THR A 80 16.56 23.32 1.14
N VAL A 81 16.05 23.52 -0.04
CA VAL A 81 15.63 22.49 -0.99
C VAL A 81 16.70 22.30 -2.06
N PHE A 82 17.08 21.06 -2.34
CA PHE A 82 18.08 20.69 -3.35
C PHE A 82 17.40 20.12 -4.59
N GLU A 83 17.77 20.61 -5.78
CA GLU A 83 17.24 20.08 -7.05
C GLU A 83 17.70 18.63 -7.28
N ARG A 84 18.92 18.30 -6.85
CA ARG A 84 19.52 16.96 -6.93
C ARG A 84 20.06 16.54 -5.57
N ASP A 85 20.32 15.25 -5.41
CA ASP A 85 20.91 14.74 -4.17
C ASP A 85 22.32 15.33 -3.95
N PRO A 86 22.55 16.17 -2.94
CA PRO A 86 23.84 16.77 -2.69
C PRO A 86 24.94 15.76 -2.32
N LYS A 87 24.58 14.53 -1.91
CA LYS A 87 25.55 13.44 -1.70
C LYS A 87 26.17 12.95 -3.02
N VAL A 88 25.45 13.08 -4.12
CA VAL A 88 25.88 12.65 -5.46
C VAL A 88 26.31 13.84 -6.31
N PHE A 89 25.65 14.99 -6.12
CA PHE A 89 25.87 16.23 -6.87
C PHE A 89 26.10 17.38 -5.88
N PRO A 90 27.34 17.56 -5.36
CA PRO A 90 27.67 18.61 -4.39
C PRO A 90 27.36 20.03 -4.88
N GLU A 91 27.39 20.24 -6.22
CA GLU A 91 27.07 21.51 -6.88
C GLU A 91 25.56 21.68 -7.16
N SER A 92 24.70 20.85 -6.57
CA SER A 92 23.25 20.94 -6.75
C SER A 92 22.75 22.35 -6.45
N LYS A 93 21.96 22.91 -7.35
CA LYS A 93 21.25 24.16 -7.11
C LYS A 93 20.29 24.00 -5.95
N THR A 94 20.13 25.08 -5.20
CA THR A 94 19.25 25.15 -4.04
C THR A 94 18.31 26.34 -4.14
N PHE A 95 17.16 26.21 -3.47
CA PHE A 95 16.24 27.31 -3.20
C PHE A 95 15.67 27.19 -1.80
N SER A 96 15.00 28.23 -1.32
CA SER A 96 14.41 28.27 0.02
C SER A 96 12.91 28.10 -0.08
N SER A 97 12.34 27.23 0.77
CA SER A 97 10.89 27.02 0.85
C SER A 97 10.48 26.46 2.21
N SER A 98 9.33 26.87 2.71
CA SER A 98 8.68 26.28 3.87
C SER A 98 7.68 25.17 3.52
N GLN A 99 7.47 24.90 2.22
CA GLN A 99 6.64 23.80 1.75
C GLN A 99 7.30 23.12 0.55
N VAL A 100 7.31 21.80 0.58
CA VAL A 100 7.91 20.94 -0.45
C VAL A 100 6.94 19.83 -0.82
N MET A 101 7.15 19.19 -1.98
CA MET A 101 6.31 18.11 -2.49
C MET A 101 7.05 16.77 -2.53
N MET A 102 6.32 15.69 -2.84
CA MET A 102 6.96 14.38 -3.01
C MET A 102 8.15 14.44 -3.98
N GLY A 103 9.23 13.76 -3.61
CA GLY A 103 10.48 13.71 -4.37
C GLY A 103 11.52 14.72 -3.95
N ASP A 104 11.14 15.81 -3.29
CA ASP A 104 12.09 16.85 -2.87
C ASP A 104 13.08 16.37 -1.81
N ILE A 105 14.28 16.96 -1.81
CA ILE A 105 15.35 16.72 -0.85
C ILE A 105 15.58 18.00 -0.09
N VAL A 106 15.40 17.96 1.23
CA VAL A 106 15.33 19.15 2.09
C VAL A 106 16.29 19.04 3.25
N GLN A 107 17.07 20.08 3.47
CA GLN A 107 17.84 20.28 4.69
C GLN A 107 17.12 21.26 5.61
N THR A 108 16.91 20.86 6.87
CA THR A 108 16.24 21.68 7.88
C THR A 108 16.78 21.40 9.27
N SER A 109 16.76 22.41 10.14
CA SER A 109 17.04 22.27 11.56
C SER A 109 15.80 21.97 12.42
N GLU A 110 14.62 21.88 11.81
CA GLU A 110 13.38 21.60 12.53
C GLU A 110 13.34 20.17 13.06
N ARG A 111 12.59 19.98 14.12
CA ARG A 111 12.45 18.68 14.80
C ARG A 111 11.17 17.96 14.45
N GLU A 112 10.30 18.62 13.72
CA GLU A 112 9.01 18.08 13.25
C GLU A 112 8.63 18.70 11.92
N ALA A 113 7.78 18.03 11.17
CA ALA A 113 7.24 18.50 9.90
C ALA A 113 5.78 18.09 9.77
N LEU A 114 4.96 18.94 9.16
CA LEU A 114 3.56 18.64 8.89
C LEU A 114 3.42 18.02 7.50
N LEU A 115 3.22 16.71 7.44
CA LEU A 115 2.86 16.03 6.20
C LEU A 115 1.37 16.25 5.92
N LYS A 116 1.06 16.69 4.70
CA LYS A 116 -0.31 16.83 4.19
C LYS A 116 -0.47 15.93 2.98
N MET A 117 -1.61 15.27 2.89
CA MET A 117 -1.93 14.42 1.76
C MET A 117 -3.34 14.70 1.23
N HIS A 118 -3.47 14.62 -0.08
CA HIS A 118 -4.74 14.58 -0.78
C HIS A 118 -4.71 13.41 -1.77
N VAL A 119 -5.59 12.46 -1.58
CA VAL A 119 -5.70 11.25 -2.42
C VAL A 119 -7.11 11.17 -2.98
N LEU A 120 -7.21 10.96 -4.30
CA LEU A 120 -8.47 10.67 -4.98
C LEU A 120 -8.30 9.36 -5.75
N ALA A 121 -9.02 8.33 -5.36
CA ALA A 121 -8.92 6.98 -5.89
C ALA A 121 -10.13 6.60 -6.77
N HIS A 122 -9.92 5.66 -7.70
CA HIS A 122 -10.96 5.11 -8.56
C HIS A 122 -11.94 4.20 -7.79
N SER A 123 -11.48 3.61 -6.68
CA SER A 123 -12.21 2.70 -5.79
C SER A 123 -12.08 3.18 -4.34
N PRO A 124 -12.97 2.76 -3.43
CA PRO A 124 -12.88 3.13 -2.03
C PRO A 124 -11.51 2.83 -1.42
N ILE A 125 -11.01 3.77 -0.64
CA ILE A 125 -9.72 3.64 0.06
C ILE A 125 -9.94 2.79 1.30
N GLU A 126 -9.19 1.69 1.40
CA GLU A 126 -9.20 0.84 2.59
C GLU A 126 -8.31 1.44 3.68
N ARG A 127 -7.06 1.82 3.31
CA ARG A 127 -6.12 2.45 4.24
C ARG A 127 -5.07 3.28 3.51
N ILE A 128 -4.47 4.19 4.26
CA ILE A 128 -3.25 4.91 3.88
C ILE A 128 -2.22 4.69 5.00
N GLU A 129 -1.09 4.11 4.66
CA GLU A 129 0.04 3.98 5.56
C GLU A 129 0.99 5.16 5.37
N VAL A 130 1.29 5.88 6.46
CA VAL A 130 2.30 6.95 6.50
C VAL A 130 3.58 6.37 7.06
N ARG A 131 4.69 6.59 6.37
CA ARG A 131 5.96 5.97 6.71
C ARG A 131 7.12 6.96 6.75
N ASN A 132 8.10 6.68 7.62
CA ASN A 132 9.42 7.30 7.64
C ASN A 132 10.47 6.22 7.35
N GLY A 133 10.97 6.19 6.12
CA GLY A 133 11.82 5.10 5.65
C GLY A 133 11.08 3.76 5.66
N THR A 134 11.51 2.83 6.51
CA THR A 134 10.84 1.53 6.69
C THR A 134 9.83 1.52 7.85
N ASP A 135 9.88 2.54 8.71
CA ASP A 135 9.06 2.61 9.91
C ASP A 135 7.64 3.07 9.56
N LEU A 136 6.63 2.31 9.98
CA LEU A 136 5.23 2.69 9.90
C LEU A 136 4.93 3.68 11.03
N LEU A 137 4.48 4.88 10.67
CA LEU A 137 4.12 5.92 11.64
C LEU A 137 2.64 5.90 11.99
N GLU A 138 1.80 5.73 10.95
CA GLU A 138 0.34 5.72 11.09
C GLU A 138 -0.29 4.83 10.02
N THR A 139 -1.35 4.13 10.39
CA THR A 139 -2.31 3.54 9.45
C THR A 139 -3.62 4.32 9.55
N PHE A 140 -3.83 5.23 8.63
CA PHE A 140 -5.07 5.99 8.52
C PHE A 140 -6.12 5.18 7.74
N ARG A 141 -7.35 5.09 8.28
CA ARG A 141 -8.52 4.56 7.58
C ARG A 141 -9.59 5.65 7.48
N PRO A 142 -10.27 5.82 6.34
CA PRO A 142 -11.24 6.89 6.15
C PRO A 142 -12.59 6.65 6.84
N TYR A 143 -12.70 5.59 7.65
CA TYR A 143 -13.85 5.20 8.45
C TYR A 143 -13.43 4.93 9.91
N ASN A 144 -14.39 4.87 10.82
CA ASN A 144 -14.15 4.72 12.25
C ASN A 144 -14.54 3.33 12.76
N PRO A 145 -14.11 2.93 13.97
CA PRO A 145 -14.54 1.67 14.58
C PRO A 145 -16.07 1.52 14.71
N ASN A 146 -16.81 2.60 14.82
CA ASN A 146 -18.29 2.58 14.92
C ASN A 146 -18.98 2.34 13.56
N ASP A 147 -18.26 2.46 12.46
CA ASP A 147 -18.78 2.22 11.10
C ASP A 147 -18.66 0.74 10.70
N LEU A 148 -17.97 -0.06 11.51
CA LEU A 148 -17.73 -1.48 11.22
C LEU A 148 -19.03 -2.29 11.27
N GLY A 149 -19.14 -3.25 10.36
CA GLY A 149 -20.29 -4.13 10.24
C GLY A 149 -19.89 -5.62 10.22
N HIS A 150 -20.71 -6.43 9.61
CA HIS A 150 -20.51 -7.88 9.49
C HIS A 150 -19.63 -8.28 8.30
N ARG A 151 -18.72 -7.40 7.85
CA ARG A 151 -17.78 -7.66 6.76
C ARG A 151 -16.39 -7.96 7.31
N ILE A 152 -15.90 -9.17 7.08
CA ILE A 152 -14.56 -9.60 7.47
C ILE A 152 -13.69 -9.69 6.23
N ARG A 153 -12.47 -9.11 6.31
CA ARG A 153 -11.44 -9.20 5.29
C ARG A 153 -10.32 -10.13 5.74
N VAL A 154 -9.93 -11.05 4.86
CA VAL A 154 -8.77 -11.94 5.03
C VAL A 154 -7.79 -11.65 3.92
N ILE A 155 -6.53 -11.31 4.29
CA ILE A 155 -5.46 -10.94 3.35
C ILE A 155 -4.21 -11.76 3.65
N TRP A 156 -3.65 -12.40 2.64
CA TRP A 156 -2.31 -12.98 2.66
C TRP A 156 -1.38 -12.18 1.76
N SER A 157 -0.10 -12.04 2.16
CA SER A 157 0.85 -11.17 1.48
C SER A 157 2.29 -11.64 1.58
N GLY A 158 3.16 -11.00 0.82
CA GLY A 158 4.60 -11.11 0.95
C GLY A 158 5.26 -12.18 0.11
N ALA A 159 6.52 -12.45 0.40
CA ALA A 159 7.37 -13.35 -0.37
C ALA A 159 8.30 -14.15 0.55
N GLU A 160 8.84 -15.29 0.07
CA GLU A 160 9.83 -16.09 0.80
C GLU A 160 11.11 -15.29 1.03
N TYR A 161 11.73 -14.86 -0.05
CA TYR A 161 12.93 -14.02 -0.07
C TYR A 161 13.08 -13.36 -1.44
N ARG A 162 14.13 -12.57 -1.63
CA ARG A 162 14.41 -11.91 -2.89
C ARG A 162 14.99 -12.89 -3.92
N GLY A 163 14.77 -12.60 -5.20
CA GLY A 163 15.27 -13.38 -6.32
C GLY A 163 14.22 -14.31 -6.96
N ARG A 164 14.66 -15.32 -7.69
CA ARG A 164 13.77 -16.20 -8.45
C ARG A 164 12.91 -17.12 -7.59
N GLY A 165 13.37 -17.51 -6.40
CA GLY A 165 12.65 -18.37 -5.46
C GLY A 165 11.73 -17.62 -4.49
N ARG A 166 11.31 -16.40 -4.82
CA ARG A 166 10.50 -15.52 -3.93
C ARG A 166 9.03 -15.93 -3.78
N GLN A 167 8.56 -16.90 -4.54
CA GLN A 167 7.17 -17.34 -4.52
C GLN A 167 6.80 -17.94 -3.16
N SER A 168 5.72 -17.45 -2.56
CA SER A 168 5.07 -18.02 -1.40
C SER A 168 3.72 -18.62 -1.77
N THR A 169 3.48 -19.87 -1.39
CA THR A 169 2.17 -20.52 -1.52
C THR A 169 1.34 -20.27 -0.26
N TRP A 170 0.05 -20.09 -0.44
CA TRP A 170 -0.96 -19.90 0.59
C TRP A 170 -2.13 -20.85 0.34
N THR A 171 -2.16 -21.96 1.05
CA THR A 171 -3.27 -22.91 0.99
C THR A 171 -3.96 -22.89 2.34
N GLY A 172 -5.26 -22.68 2.37
CA GLY A 172 -5.94 -22.53 3.64
C GLY A 172 -7.45 -22.69 3.58
N LEU A 173 -8.01 -22.70 4.78
CA LEU A 173 -9.43 -22.86 5.08
C LEU A 173 -9.81 -21.86 6.17
N ALA A 174 -10.87 -21.09 5.94
CA ALA A 174 -11.49 -20.21 6.93
C ALA A 174 -12.90 -20.71 7.23
N VAL A 175 -13.14 -21.13 8.46
CA VAL A 175 -14.45 -21.58 8.97
C VAL A 175 -15.00 -20.48 9.87
N PHE A 176 -16.18 -19.98 9.54
CA PHE A 176 -16.94 -18.99 10.31
C PHE A 176 -18.05 -19.73 11.06
N LYS A 177 -17.71 -20.28 12.22
CA LYS A 177 -18.66 -21.05 13.06
C LYS A 177 -19.80 -20.16 13.53
N GLU A 178 -21.00 -20.74 13.65
CA GLU A 178 -22.24 -20.06 14.02
C GLU A 178 -22.52 -18.84 13.12
N CYS A 179 -22.10 -18.94 11.84
CA CYS A 179 -22.30 -17.90 10.83
C CYS A 179 -22.82 -18.49 9.52
N ARG A 180 -23.37 -17.60 8.72
CA ARG A 180 -23.66 -17.85 7.32
C ARG A 180 -22.99 -16.79 6.46
N ILE A 181 -22.26 -17.23 5.45
CA ILE A 181 -21.66 -16.33 4.45
C ILE A 181 -22.75 -15.95 3.45
N GLU A 182 -23.13 -14.68 3.42
CA GLU A 182 -24.09 -14.14 2.48
C GLU A 182 -23.46 -13.78 1.13
N LYS A 183 -22.18 -13.30 1.18
CA LYS A 183 -21.45 -12.84 0.01
C LYS A 183 -19.96 -13.09 0.19
N LEU A 184 -19.30 -13.50 -0.89
CA LEU A 184 -17.83 -13.60 -1.01
C LEU A 184 -17.35 -12.68 -2.14
N ALA A 185 -16.37 -11.83 -1.87
CA ALA A 185 -15.68 -11.04 -2.88
C ALA A 185 -14.18 -11.36 -2.87
N LYS A 186 -13.62 -11.66 -4.04
CA LYS A 186 -12.21 -12.04 -4.20
C LYS A 186 -11.34 -10.79 -4.41
N ILE A 187 -10.15 -10.79 -3.83
CA ILE A 187 -9.18 -9.68 -3.94
C ILE A 187 -7.91 -10.21 -4.61
N ASN A 188 -7.49 -9.59 -5.72
CA ASN A 188 -6.29 -9.98 -6.49
C ASN A 188 -6.23 -11.47 -6.87
N ALA A 189 -7.37 -12.11 -7.09
CA ALA A 189 -7.49 -13.50 -7.52
C ALA A 189 -7.54 -13.61 -9.06
N TRP A 190 -6.45 -13.21 -9.72
CA TRP A 190 -6.36 -13.14 -11.19
C TRP A 190 -6.17 -14.50 -11.86
N ASN A 191 -5.64 -15.49 -11.15
CA ASN A 191 -5.45 -16.84 -11.70
C ASN A 191 -6.69 -17.70 -11.41
N HIS A 192 -7.51 -17.90 -12.44
CA HIS A 192 -8.75 -18.68 -12.36
C HIS A 192 -8.52 -20.20 -12.18
N GLU A 193 -7.31 -20.70 -12.40
CA GLU A 193 -6.96 -22.10 -12.16
C GLU A 193 -6.76 -22.39 -10.67
N ARG A 194 -6.60 -21.34 -9.83
CA ARG A 194 -6.43 -21.48 -8.40
C ARG A 194 -7.74 -21.28 -7.66
N ARG A 195 -7.94 -22.13 -6.69
CA ARG A 195 -9.15 -22.12 -5.89
C ARG A 195 -9.21 -20.91 -4.96
N LEU A 196 -10.34 -20.24 -4.95
CA LEU A 196 -10.77 -19.32 -3.90
C LEU A 196 -12.31 -19.31 -3.97
N ASP A 197 -12.96 -20.18 -3.21
CA ASP A 197 -14.41 -20.37 -3.28
C ASP A 197 -14.98 -20.80 -1.93
N MET A 198 -16.29 -20.62 -1.77
CA MET A 198 -17.03 -21.22 -0.67
C MET A 198 -17.11 -22.74 -0.88
N SER A 199 -16.68 -23.50 0.12
CA SER A 199 -16.86 -24.97 0.15
C SER A 199 -18.12 -25.39 0.92
N SER A 200 -18.63 -24.51 1.79
CA SER A 200 -19.91 -24.65 2.47
C SER A 200 -20.52 -23.26 2.77
N LYS A 201 -21.66 -23.22 3.47
CA LYS A 201 -22.35 -21.97 3.85
C LYS A 201 -21.54 -21.09 4.81
N ASP A 202 -20.54 -21.62 5.48
CA ASP A 202 -19.74 -20.98 6.53
C ASP A 202 -18.23 -21.11 6.29
N THR A 203 -17.81 -21.62 5.13
CA THR A 203 -16.40 -21.99 4.90
C THR A 203 -15.91 -21.50 3.56
N VAL A 204 -14.72 -20.86 3.56
CA VAL A 204 -13.97 -20.45 2.37
C VAL A 204 -12.66 -21.23 2.31
N GLU A 205 -12.36 -21.80 1.13
CA GLU A 205 -11.09 -22.47 0.85
C GLU A 205 -10.32 -21.73 -0.23
N TRP A 206 -9.00 -21.70 -0.11
CA TRP A 206 -8.14 -21.08 -1.11
C TRP A 206 -6.83 -21.82 -1.33
N ASP A 207 -6.31 -21.66 -2.54
CA ASP A 207 -4.95 -21.95 -2.97
C ASP A 207 -4.44 -20.73 -3.77
N ALA A 208 -3.42 -20.05 -3.26
CA ALA A 208 -2.93 -18.82 -3.83
C ALA A 208 -1.41 -18.73 -3.81
N ILE A 209 -0.86 -17.81 -4.59
CA ILE A 209 0.57 -17.52 -4.64
C ILE A 209 0.76 -16.02 -4.52
N THR A 210 1.76 -15.62 -3.72
CA THR A 210 2.28 -14.26 -3.69
C THR A 210 3.77 -14.22 -4.00
N THR A 211 4.22 -13.11 -4.54
CA THR A 211 5.64 -12.85 -4.86
C THR A 211 6.09 -11.48 -4.35
N GLY A 212 5.49 -11.03 -3.24
CA GLY A 212 5.62 -9.71 -2.66
C GLY A 212 4.35 -8.87 -2.75
N ASN A 213 3.39 -9.28 -3.57
CA ASN A 213 2.02 -8.75 -3.62
C ASN A 213 1.15 -9.33 -2.50
N PHE A 214 -0.14 -9.04 -2.56
CA PHE A 214 -1.14 -9.65 -1.69
C PHE A 214 -2.35 -10.14 -2.49
N GLY A 215 -3.10 -11.05 -1.90
CA GLY A 215 -4.40 -11.49 -2.31
C GLY A 215 -5.27 -11.76 -1.10
N GLY A 216 -6.55 -12.04 -1.32
CA GLY A 216 -7.46 -12.26 -0.21
C GLY A 216 -8.91 -12.33 -0.63
N PHE A 217 -9.76 -12.17 0.37
CA PHE A 217 -11.20 -12.11 0.17
C PHE A 217 -11.91 -11.31 1.27
N ASP A 218 -13.11 -10.84 0.93
CA ASP A 218 -14.10 -10.33 1.87
C ASP A 218 -15.25 -11.30 1.98
N VAL A 219 -15.78 -11.47 3.17
CA VAL A 219 -17.05 -12.12 3.42
C VAL A 219 -17.99 -11.19 4.18
N TRP A 220 -19.25 -11.19 3.80
CA TRP A 220 -20.35 -10.58 4.55
C TRP A 220 -21.06 -11.72 5.29
N LEU A 221 -21.23 -11.57 6.59
CA LEU A 221 -21.69 -12.63 7.49
C LEU A 221 -23.03 -12.28 8.11
N GLU A 222 -23.92 -13.27 8.18
CA GLU A 222 -24.96 -13.33 9.17
C GLU A 222 -24.38 -14.04 10.40
N GLU A 223 -24.13 -13.29 11.48
CA GLU A 223 -23.40 -13.76 12.67
C GLU A 223 -24.39 -14.21 13.77
N GLY A 224 -24.15 -15.39 14.35
CA GLY A 224 -24.80 -15.86 15.58
C GLY A 224 -24.11 -15.30 16.84
N ASP A 225 -24.70 -15.57 18.01
CA ASP A 225 -24.23 -15.02 19.29
C ASP A 225 -22.82 -15.47 19.68
N ASP A 226 -22.45 -16.72 19.37
CA ASP A 226 -21.15 -17.33 19.69
C ASP A 226 -20.27 -17.49 18.45
N ALA A 227 -20.36 -16.54 17.51
CA ALA A 227 -19.64 -16.57 16.24
C ALA A 227 -18.11 -16.55 16.43
N GLU A 228 -17.42 -17.48 15.78
CA GLU A 228 -15.97 -17.68 15.87
C GLU A 228 -15.35 -17.87 14.48
N LEU A 229 -14.21 -17.23 14.23
CA LEU A 229 -13.35 -17.56 13.11
C LEU A 229 -12.30 -18.60 13.50
N LYS A 230 -12.25 -19.71 12.76
CA LYS A 230 -11.10 -20.61 12.73
C LYS A 230 -10.51 -20.61 11.33
N LEU A 231 -9.34 -19.99 11.20
CA LEU A 231 -8.60 -19.91 9.96
C LEU A 231 -7.32 -20.75 10.10
N THR A 232 -7.15 -21.74 9.22
CA THR A 232 -5.96 -22.61 9.18
C THR A 232 -5.33 -22.52 7.80
N CYS A 233 -4.04 -22.33 7.73
CA CYS A 233 -3.31 -22.34 6.47
C CYS A 233 -1.96 -23.08 6.62
N ASN A 234 -1.30 -23.31 5.50
CA ASN A 234 0.02 -23.97 5.48
C ASN A 234 1.13 -23.18 6.22
N ARG A 235 0.82 -22.03 6.80
CA ARG A 235 1.77 -21.15 7.53
C ARG A 235 1.40 -20.97 9.02
N GLY A 236 0.27 -21.50 9.45
CA GLY A 236 -0.22 -21.39 10.83
C GLY A 236 -1.72 -21.19 10.89
N GLU A 237 -2.21 -20.77 12.04
CA GLU A 237 -3.63 -20.61 12.30
C GLU A 237 -3.95 -19.29 13.03
N ILE A 238 -5.17 -18.80 12.82
CA ILE A 238 -5.82 -17.77 13.63
C ILE A 238 -7.13 -18.34 14.12
N GLN A 239 -7.37 -18.30 15.42
CA GLN A 239 -8.64 -18.64 16.03
C GLN A 239 -9.06 -17.49 16.95
N ALA A 240 -10.23 -16.94 16.74
CA ALA A 240 -10.71 -15.79 17.50
C ALA A 240 -12.24 -15.70 17.47
N PRO A 241 -12.88 -15.29 18.58
CA PRO A 241 -14.27 -14.85 18.55
C PRO A 241 -14.44 -13.71 17.54
N LEU A 242 -15.50 -13.74 16.73
CA LEU A 242 -15.69 -12.72 15.67
C LEU A 242 -15.87 -11.31 16.23
N ASN A 243 -16.43 -11.16 17.43
CA ASN A 243 -16.57 -9.87 18.11
C ASN A 243 -15.21 -9.26 18.55
N SER A 244 -14.13 -10.06 18.63
CA SER A 244 -12.77 -9.57 18.89
C SER A 244 -12.03 -9.11 17.64
N ILE A 245 -12.52 -9.48 16.45
CA ILE A 245 -11.98 -9.03 15.18
C ILE A 245 -12.59 -7.66 14.87
N GLY A 246 -11.78 -6.62 14.96
CA GLY A 246 -12.23 -5.23 14.85
C GLY A 246 -11.48 -4.41 13.80
N PHE A 247 -11.28 -3.15 14.14
CA PHE A 247 -10.62 -2.16 13.29
C PHE A 247 -9.15 -2.47 13.06
N GLU A 248 -8.45 -2.97 14.09
CA GLU A 248 -7.03 -3.32 14.00
C GLU A 248 -6.84 -4.69 13.36
N ASP A 249 -5.69 -4.86 12.67
CA ASP A 249 -5.35 -6.12 12.02
C ASP A 249 -4.99 -7.19 13.06
N THR A 250 -5.68 -8.34 13.04
CA THR A 250 -5.22 -9.58 13.67
C THR A 250 -4.21 -10.23 12.72
N VAL A 251 -2.95 -10.41 13.14
CA VAL A 251 -1.84 -10.75 12.27
C VAL A 251 -1.21 -12.10 12.64
N LEU A 252 -1.09 -13.00 11.67
CA LEU A 252 -0.22 -14.17 11.69
C LEU A 252 1.04 -13.85 10.87
N ASN A 253 2.18 -13.66 11.55
CA ASN A 253 3.47 -13.48 10.89
C ASN A 253 4.03 -14.82 10.42
N ALA A 254 4.34 -14.93 9.15
CA ALA A 254 4.89 -16.13 8.52
C ALA A 254 6.35 -15.94 8.05
N GLY A 255 7.05 -14.92 8.57
CA GLY A 255 8.44 -14.60 8.23
C GLY A 255 8.61 -13.99 6.83
N GLY A 256 9.76 -14.23 6.21
CA GLY A 256 10.05 -13.77 4.85
C GLY A 256 10.04 -12.25 4.70
N LEU A 257 9.68 -11.79 3.51
CA LEU A 257 9.54 -10.39 3.15
C LEU A 257 8.07 -9.97 3.28
N GLU A 258 7.65 -9.47 4.46
CA GLU A 258 6.27 -9.09 4.77
C GLU A 258 5.26 -10.23 4.53
N ARG A 259 5.74 -11.47 4.72
CA ARG A 259 4.90 -12.66 4.56
C ARG A 259 4.03 -12.82 5.79
N ARG A 260 2.77 -12.50 5.64
CA ARG A 260 1.80 -12.49 6.74
C ARG A 260 0.37 -12.73 6.26
N LEU A 261 -0.45 -13.22 7.17
CA LEU A 261 -1.89 -13.29 7.00
C LEU A 261 -2.52 -12.32 7.99
N ARG A 262 -3.48 -11.53 7.52
CA ARG A 262 -4.17 -10.50 8.29
C ARG A 262 -5.67 -10.72 8.21
N VAL A 263 -6.34 -10.51 9.33
CA VAL A 263 -7.80 -10.53 9.41
C VAL A 263 -8.26 -9.27 10.14
N PHE A 264 -9.25 -8.58 9.59
CA PHE A 264 -9.83 -7.39 10.20
C PHE A 264 -11.26 -7.16 9.69
N ARG A 265 -11.97 -6.30 10.39
CA ARG A 265 -13.36 -5.97 10.10
C ARG A 265 -13.45 -4.68 9.29
N LEU A 266 -14.40 -4.62 8.38
CA LEU A 266 -14.67 -3.47 7.52
C LEU A 266 -16.11 -2.96 7.71
N PRO A 267 -16.41 -1.70 7.32
CA PRO A 267 -17.78 -1.29 7.10
C PRO A 267 -18.50 -2.21 6.10
N PRO A 268 -19.82 -2.40 6.22
CA PRO A 268 -20.59 -3.18 5.24
C PRO A 268 -20.41 -2.65 3.83
N GLU A 269 -20.38 -1.32 3.71
CA GLU A 269 -20.08 -0.56 2.50
C GLU A 269 -19.14 0.58 2.82
N ASN A 270 -18.17 0.81 1.95
CA ASN A 270 -17.27 1.95 2.02
C ASN A 270 -17.39 2.76 0.74
N SER A 271 -17.61 4.06 0.87
CA SER A 271 -17.70 5.00 -0.26
C SER A 271 -16.56 6.00 -0.34
N HIS A 272 -15.62 5.96 0.60
CA HIS A 272 -14.55 6.95 0.73
C HIS A 272 -13.49 6.79 -0.37
N ARG A 273 -13.63 7.55 -1.44
CA ARG A 273 -12.68 7.61 -2.57
C ARG A 273 -11.76 8.81 -2.51
N GLU A 274 -12.07 9.79 -1.68
CA GLU A 274 -11.27 10.98 -1.44
C GLU A 274 -10.87 11.07 0.03
N VAL A 275 -9.57 11.31 0.26
CA VAL A 275 -9.00 11.53 1.59
C VAL A 275 -8.15 12.78 1.56
N LYS A 276 -8.41 13.69 2.51
CA LYS A 276 -7.54 14.80 2.88
C LYS A 276 -7.16 14.59 4.35
N HIS A 277 -5.89 14.37 4.61
CA HIS A 277 -5.39 14.11 5.96
C HIS A 277 -4.06 14.84 6.18
N GLN A 278 -3.74 15.10 7.43
CA GLN A 278 -2.47 15.69 7.80
C GLN A 278 -1.95 15.08 9.11
N LEU A 279 -0.64 14.91 9.17
CA LEU A 279 0.05 14.31 10.31
C LEU A 279 1.29 15.12 10.65
N LEU A 280 1.45 15.47 11.93
CA LEU A 280 2.70 16.04 12.45
C LEU A 280 3.68 14.90 12.70
N ILE A 281 4.83 14.94 12.04
CA ILE A 281 5.83 13.88 12.06
C ILE A 281 7.07 14.36 12.80
N PRO A 282 7.50 13.67 13.86
CA PRO A 282 8.80 13.94 14.49
C PRO A 282 9.94 13.52 13.54
N LEU A 283 10.92 14.40 13.38
CA LEU A 283 12.10 14.18 12.54
C LEU A 283 13.26 13.68 13.37
N ASN A 284 13.92 12.62 12.90
CA ASN A 284 15.16 12.17 13.52
C ASN A 284 16.32 13.05 13.05
N PRO A 285 17.03 13.75 13.97
CA PRO A 285 18.09 14.67 13.57
C PRO A 285 19.38 13.99 13.12
N ASN A 286 19.53 12.69 13.37
CA ASN A 286 20.78 11.96 13.15
C ASN A 286 20.75 11.07 11.89
N LYS A 287 19.62 11.02 11.18
CA LYS A 287 19.46 10.22 9.95
C LYS A 287 18.52 10.91 8.96
N ASP A 288 18.59 10.51 7.71
CA ASP A 288 17.58 10.91 6.72
C ASP A 288 16.18 10.44 7.15
N ASN A 289 15.18 11.28 6.93
CA ASN A 289 13.77 10.99 7.13
C ASN A 289 13.08 10.93 5.77
N PRO A 290 13.02 9.76 5.12
CA PRO A 290 12.25 9.58 3.88
C PRO A 290 10.75 9.45 4.21
N LEU A 291 10.00 10.54 4.06
CA LEU A 291 8.56 10.60 4.36
C LEU A 291 7.74 10.24 3.12
N TRP A 292 6.92 9.20 3.20
CA TRP A 292 6.12 8.72 2.07
C TRP A 292 4.84 8.02 2.54
N ILE A 293 3.91 7.82 1.60
CA ILE A 293 2.67 7.09 1.87
C ILE A 293 2.48 5.91 0.91
N CYS A 294 1.77 4.90 1.42
CA CYS A 294 1.21 3.81 0.63
C CYS A 294 -0.31 3.83 0.77
N VAL A 295 -1.01 3.93 -0.35
CA VAL A 295 -2.48 3.85 -0.41
C VAL A 295 -2.87 2.46 -0.84
N THR A 296 -3.84 1.85 -0.16
CA THR A 296 -4.47 0.58 -0.56
C THR A 296 -5.96 0.81 -0.76
N THR A 297 -6.50 0.41 -1.91
CA THR A 297 -7.93 0.46 -2.20
C THR A 297 -8.60 -0.89 -1.89
N GLU A 298 -9.92 -0.88 -1.69
CA GLU A 298 -10.66 -2.08 -1.32
C GLU A 298 -10.63 -3.18 -2.39
N ASP A 299 -10.52 -2.81 -3.66
CA ASP A 299 -10.38 -3.74 -4.78
C ASP A 299 -8.96 -4.28 -4.98
N GLY A 300 -8.02 -3.92 -4.07
CA GLY A 300 -6.68 -4.50 -4.00
C GLY A 300 -5.60 -3.77 -4.78
N PHE A 301 -5.88 -2.57 -5.33
CA PHE A 301 -4.82 -1.77 -5.92
C PHE A 301 -4.04 -0.99 -4.85
N GLN A 302 -2.79 -0.68 -5.18
CA GLN A 302 -1.90 0.11 -4.33
C GLN A 302 -1.22 1.23 -5.12
N ALA A 303 -0.86 2.29 -4.37
CA ALA A 303 -0.02 3.38 -4.87
C ALA A 303 1.00 3.79 -3.82
N TRP A 304 2.21 4.16 -4.26
CA TRP A 304 3.32 4.61 -3.41
C TRP A 304 3.84 5.95 -3.90
N SER A 305 3.87 6.94 -3.01
CA SER A 305 4.52 8.23 -3.33
C SER A 305 6.03 8.10 -3.38
N SER A 306 6.69 8.92 -4.18
CA SER A 306 8.11 9.19 -3.96
C SER A 306 8.29 9.88 -2.60
N PRO A 307 9.33 9.54 -1.82
CA PRO A 307 9.55 10.17 -0.53
C PRO A 307 9.94 11.65 -0.65
N VAL A 308 9.54 12.45 0.34
CA VAL A 308 10.24 13.69 0.68
C VAL A 308 11.39 13.30 1.60
N PHE A 309 12.62 13.60 1.20
CA PHE A 309 13.82 13.28 1.98
C PHE A 309 14.20 14.48 2.83
N VAL A 310 13.99 14.39 4.15
CA VAL A 310 14.33 15.44 5.10
C VAL A 310 15.56 15.04 5.89
N PHE A 311 16.55 15.93 6.00
CA PHE A 311 17.77 15.72 6.77
C PHE A 311 18.26 17.03 7.43
N ASN A 312 19.16 16.90 8.39
CA ASN A 312 19.81 18.04 9.09
C ASN A 312 21.11 18.46 8.41
#